data_a69ab1817a9349ff5805a58d05cb26ba
#
_entry.id   a69ab1817a9349ff5805a58d05cb26ba
#
_cell.length_a   1.000
_cell.length_b   1.000
_cell.length_c   1.000
_cell.angle_alpha   90.00
_cell.angle_beta   90.00
_cell.angle_gamma   90.00
#
_symmetry.space_group_name_H-M   'P 1'
#
loop_
_entity.id
_entity.type
_entity.pdbx_description
1 polymer ?
#
loop_
_entity_poly.entity_id
_entity_poly.type
_entity_poly.pdbx_seq_one_letter_code
_entity_poly.pdbx_strand_id
1 'polypeptide(L)'
;VSAVRFWDSSAVVPLIVAQASSPVADEWLAQDPEVALWTLTSVELTSALQRLVREGRLGEKAAALAEARADELVKTSHVVINVETVKLQARRLLRLHTLRAADALQLAAALEWAGGRAMGRCLHTLDAQLARAAAREGFDVLPNPA
;
A
#
# COMPACT_ATOMS: atom_id res chain seq x y z
N VAL A 1 -11.86 19.72 -0.20
CA VAL A 1 -11.76 18.60 0.74
C VAL A 1 -10.91 17.51 0.14
N SER A 2 -9.83 17.13 0.84
CA SER A 2 -8.96 16.03 0.41
C SER A 2 -9.68 14.71 0.55
N ALA A 3 -9.54 13.85 -0.46
CA ALA A 3 -10.00 12.47 -0.37
C ALA A 3 -8.95 11.62 0.35
N VAL A 4 -9.39 10.59 1.05
CA VAL A 4 -8.50 9.56 1.58
C VAL A 4 -8.16 8.60 0.44
N ARG A 5 -6.91 8.18 0.32
CA ARG A 5 -6.47 7.18 -0.66
C ARG A 5 -5.84 5.99 0.06
N PHE A 6 -6.06 4.80 -0.45
CA PHE A 6 -5.42 3.60 0.08
C PHE A 6 -4.07 3.38 -0.58
N TRP A 7 -3.06 3.07 0.23
CA TRP A 7 -1.69 2.86 -0.23
C TRP A 7 -1.23 1.43 0.09
N ASP A 8 -0.94 0.67 -0.94
CA ASP A 8 -0.22 -0.59 -0.80
C ASP A 8 1.23 -0.31 -0.40
N SER A 9 1.85 -1.25 0.29
CA SER A 9 3.22 -1.10 0.80
C SER A 9 4.23 -0.73 -0.30
N SER A 10 4.07 -1.27 -1.51
CA SER A 10 4.98 -0.94 -2.63
C SER A 10 4.96 0.55 -3.00
N ALA A 11 3.83 1.23 -2.81
CA ALA A 11 3.70 2.65 -3.07
C ALA A 11 4.17 3.51 -1.88
N VAL A 12 4.19 2.95 -0.67
CA VAL A 12 4.68 3.65 0.52
C VAL A 12 6.20 3.69 0.56
N VAL A 13 6.88 2.64 0.11
CA VAL A 13 8.36 2.58 0.15
C VAL A 13 9.01 3.84 -0.46
N PRO A 14 8.59 4.32 -1.65
CA PRO A 14 9.20 5.53 -2.21
C PRO A 14 8.92 6.82 -1.42
N LEU A 15 7.98 6.81 -0.48
CA LEU A 15 7.75 7.94 0.44
C LEU A 15 8.78 7.98 1.57
N ILE A 16 9.39 6.85 1.92
CA ILE A 16 10.30 6.73 3.06
C ILE A 16 11.75 6.48 2.65
N VAL A 17 11.98 6.06 1.40
CA VAL A 17 13.31 5.86 0.81
C VAL A 17 13.34 6.51 -0.56
N ALA A 18 14.43 7.21 -0.88
CA ALA A 18 14.59 7.81 -2.20
C ALA A 18 14.71 6.73 -3.28
N GLN A 19 13.79 6.76 -4.24
CA GLN A 19 13.73 5.85 -5.38
C GLN A 19 13.27 6.63 -6.62
N ALA A 20 13.34 6.01 -7.80
CA ALA A 20 12.88 6.63 -9.03
C ALA A 20 11.42 7.07 -8.97
N SER A 21 10.58 6.31 -8.23
CA SER A 21 9.15 6.60 -8.07
C SER A 21 8.84 7.61 -6.97
N SER A 22 9.83 8.09 -6.20
CA SER A 22 9.59 9.02 -5.09
C SER A 22 8.93 10.34 -5.54
N PRO A 23 9.35 10.98 -6.65
CA PRO A 23 8.69 12.23 -7.06
C PRO A 23 7.19 12.08 -7.33
N VAL A 24 6.77 11.00 -8.01
CA VAL A 24 5.35 10.80 -8.29
C VAL A 24 4.57 10.43 -7.02
N ALA A 25 5.16 9.62 -6.15
CA ALA A 25 4.52 9.27 -4.88
C ALA A 25 4.34 10.50 -3.99
N ASP A 26 5.37 11.34 -3.91
CA ASP A 26 5.29 12.60 -3.16
C ASP A 26 4.21 13.53 -3.72
N GLU A 27 4.05 13.57 -5.04
CA GLU A 27 3.00 14.36 -5.69
C GLU A 27 1.60 13.83 -5.33
N TRP A 28 1.40 12.51 -5.35
CA TRP A 28 0.12 11.92 -4.95
C TRP A 28 -0.22 12.28 -3.49
N LEU A 29 0.78 12.18 -2.61
CA LEU A 29 0.59 12.51 -1.19
C LEU A 29 0.29 13.99 -0.99
N ALA A 30 0.90 14.88 -1.79
CA ALA A 30 0.61 16.31 -1.73
C ALA A 30 -0.80 16.63 -2.22
N GLN A 31 -1.31 15.90 -3.22
CA GLN A 31 -2.67 16.08 -3.73
C GLN A 31 -3.73 15.69 -2.71
N ASP A 32 -3.58 14.53 -2.08
CA ASP A 32 -4.48 14.01 -1.04
C ASP A 32 -3.65 13.42 0.09
N PRO A 33 -3.36 14.20 1.13
CA PRO A 33 -2.43 13.79 2.18
C PRO A 33 -2.99 12.77 3.18
N GLU A 34 -4.28 12.49 3.15
CA GLU A 34 -4.86 11.47 4.03
C GLU A 34 -4.69 10.08 3.44
N VAL A 35 -4.08 9.21 4.24
CA VAL A 35 -3.65 7.87 3.84
C VAL A 35 -4.45 6.81 4.58
N ALA A 36 -4.91 5.79 3.87
CA ALA A 36 -5.43 4.55 4.46
C ALA A 36 -4.44 3.41 4.23
N LEU A 37 -4.23 2.60 5.24
CA LEU A 37 -3.27 1.49 5.24
C LEU A 37 -3.89 0.23 5.83
N TRP A 38 -3.33 -0.91 5.44
CA TRP A 38 -3.53 -2.19 6.12
C TRP A 38 -2.61 -2.30 7.34
N THR A 39 -3.10 -2.89 8.42
CA THR A 39 -2.31 -2.98 9.67
C THR A 39 -0.98 -3.71 9.48
N LEU A 40 -0.91 -4.69 8.58
CA LEU A 40 0.33 -5.42 8.30
C LEU A 40 1.27 -4.70 7.34
N THR A 41 0.89 -3.55 6.82
CA THR A 41 1.76 -2.74 5.96
C THR A 41 3.07 -2.40 6.67
N SER A 42 3.04 -2.10 7.97
CA SER A 42 4.27 -1.80 8.73
C SER A 42 5.26 -2.97 8.69
N VAL A 43 4.78 -4.20 8.74
CA VAL A 43 5.63 -5.40 8.65
C VAL A 43 6.23 -5.53 7.25
N GLU A 44 5.42 -5.29 6.22
CA GLU A 44 5.89 -5.34 4.83
C GLU A 44 6.93 -4.24 4.56
N LEU A 45 6.76 -3.05 5.13
CA LEU A 45 7.73 -1.97 5.00
C LEU A 45 9.07 -2.32 5.65
N THR A 46 9.05 -2.86 6.87
CA THR A 46 10.27 -3.34 7.51
C THR A 46 10.95 -4.42 6.67
N SER A 47 10.17 -5.36 6.13
CA SER A 47 10.70 -6.40 5.24
C SER A 47 11.38 -5.81 3.99
N ALA A 48 10.74 -4.83 3.36
CA ALA A 48 11.30 -4.16 2.17
C ALA A 48 12.61 -3.42 2.50
N LEU A 49 12.65 -2.69 3.62
CA LEU A 49 13.85 -1.98 4.05
C LEU A 49 14.99 -2.94 4.35
N GLN A 50 14.73 -4.03 5.06
CA GLN A 50 15.75 -5.02 5.38
C GLN A 50 16.27 -5.74 4.15
N ARG A 51 15.43 -5.94 3.13
CA ARG A 51 15.89 -6.47 1.84
C ARG A 51 16.90 -5.52 1.18
N LEU A 52 16.60 -4.22 1.17
CA LEU A 52 17.53 -3.22 0.62
C LEU A 52 18.85 -3.20 1.36
N VAL A 53 18.85 -3.36 2.68
CA VAL A 53 20.06 -3.47 3.49
C VAL A 53 20.88 -4.71 3.09
N ARG A 54 20.21 -5.86 2.99
CA ARG A 54 20.90 -7.12 2.61
C ARG A 54 21.49 -7.07 1.20
N GLU A 55 20.84 -6.33 0.30
CA GLU A 55 21.31 -6.13 -1.07
C GLU A 55 22.40 -5.07 -1.19
N GLY A 56 22.80 -4.44 -0.09
CA GLY A 56 23.79 -3.37 -0.08
C GLY A 56 23.30 -2.06 -0.72
N ARG A 57 22.00 -1.89 -0.87
CA ARG A 57 21.38 -0.71 -1.52
C ARG A 57 20.93 0.36 -0.53
N LEU A 58 20.97 0.05 0.76
CA LEU A 58 20.57 0.96 1.83
C LEU A 58 21.44 0.68 3.06
N GLY A 59 21.99 1.73 3.67
CA GLY A 59 22.73 1.59 4.92
C GLY A 59 21.80 1.36 6.11
N GLU A 60 22.33 0.76 7.17
CA GLU A 60 21.55 0.46 8.37
C GLU A 60 20.96 1.71 9.03
N LYS A 61 21.74 2.82 9.09
CA LYS A 61 21.23 4.09 9.65
C LYS A 61 20.10 4.67 8.81
N ALA A 62 20.25 4.62 7.49
CA ALA A 62 19.21 5.10 6.57
C ALA A 62 17.95 4.24 6.68
N ALA A 63 18.10 2.93 6.84
CA ALA A 63 16.97 2.02 7.04
C ALA A 63 16.24 2.33 8.35
N ALA A 64 16.97 2.58 9.44
CA ALA A 64 16.36 2.94 10.72
C ALA A 64 15.58 4.27 10.63
N LEU A 65 16.13 5.26 9.91
CA LEU A 65 15.46 6.53 9.69
C LEU A 65 14.20 6.34 8.83
N ALA A 66 14.28 5.54 7.79
CA ALA A 66 13.12 5.23 6.94
C ALA A 66 12.02 4.51 7.73
N GLU A 67 12.38 3.58 8.60
CA GLU A 67 11.42 2.88 9.45
C GLU A 67 10.73 3.85 10.44
N ALA A 68 11.48 4.81 10.99
CA ALA A 68 10.90 5.85 11.84
C ALA A 68 9.90 6.73 11.05
N ARG A 69 10.20 7.05 9.80
CA ARG A 69 9.25 7.77 8.92
C ARG A 69 8.00 6.95 8.64
N ALA A 70 8.17 5.65 8.42
CA ALA A 70 7.03 4.73 8.25
C ALA A 70 6.13 4.71 9.49
N ASP A 71 6.73 4.63 10.68
CA ASP A 71 5.98 4.65 11.93
C ASP A 71 5.19 5.93 12.12
N GLU A 72 5.77 7.08 11.77
CA GLU A 72 5.06 8.36 11.82
C GLU A 72 3.90 8.41 10.83
N LEU A 73 4.09 7.89 9.62
CA LEU A 73 3.02 7.82 8.63
C LEU A 73 1.86 6.95 9.13
N VAL A 74 2.16 5.80 9.71
CA VAL A 74 1.15 4.88 10.25
C VAL A 74 0.33 5.56 11.36
N LYS A 75 0.98 6.33 12.25
CA LYS A 75 0.31 7.04 13.34
C LYS A 75 -0.76 8.01 12.87
N THR A 76 -0.56 8.63 11.70
CA THR A 76 -1.47 9.63 11.15
C THR A 76 -2.42 9.07 10.11
N SER A 77 -2.33 7.77 9.82
CA SER A 77 -3.12 7.12 8.78
C SER A 77 -4.39 6.47 9.34
N HIS A 78 -5.35 6.24 8.44
CA HIS A 78 -6.51 5.41 8.70
C HIS A 78 -6.10 3.95 8.51
N VAL A 79 -5.95 3.20 9.60
CA VAL A 79 -5.45 1.83 9.54
C VAL A 79 -6.60 0.83 9.62
N VAL A 80 -6.70 -0.05 8.63
CA VAL A 80 -7.65 -1.17 8.63
C VAL A 80 -7.09 -2.27 9.54
N ILE A 81 -7.84 -2.63 10.58
CA ILE A 81 -7.40 -3.61 11.58
C ILE A 81 -8.33 -4.83 11.71
N ASN A 82 -9.42 -4.87 10.96
CA ASN A 82 -10.39 -5.98 11.02
C ASN A 82 -9.86 -7.21 10.30
N VAL A 83 -9.00 -7.95 10.97
CA VAL A 83 -8.28 -9.09 10.41
C VAL A 83 -9.25 -10.17 9.89
N GLU A 84 -10.31 -10.48 10.64
CA GLU A 84 -11.22 -11.56 10.27
C GLU A 84 -11.98 -11.26 8.99
N THR A 85 -12.50 -10.05 8.85
CA THR A 85 -13.18 -9.64 7.61
C THR A 85 -12.21 -9.59 6.43
N VAL A 86 -11.01 -9.06 6.65
CA VAL A 86 -9.98 -8.99 5.60
C VAL A 86 -9.55 -10.39 5.14
N LYS A 87 -9.38 -11.33 6.06
CA LYS A 87 -9.05 -12.73 5.71
C LYS A 87 -10.08 -13.36 4.78
N LEU A 88 -11.35 -13.20 5.08
CA LEU A 88 -12.43 -13.76 4.25
C LEU A 88 -12.41 -13.15 2.85
N GLN A 89 -12.27 -11.85 2.76
CA GLN A 89 -12.22 -11.14 1.49
C GLN A 89 -10.96 -11.52 0.69
N ALA A 90 -9.81 -11.65 1.36
CA ALA A 90 -8.56 -12.04 0.71
C ALA A 90 -8.68 -13.44 0.09
N ARG A 91 -9.34 -14.38 0.77
CA ARG A 91 -9.56 -15.72 0.23
C ARG A 91 -10.44 -15.69 -1.03
N ARG A 92 -11.46 -14.83 -1.06
CA ARG A 92 -12.27 -14.61 -2.27
C ARG A 92 -11.40 -14.09 -3.41
N LEU A 93 -10.58 -13.08 -3.14
CA LEU A 93 -9.71 -12.46 -4.14
C LEU A 93 -8.70 -13.43 -4.72
N LEU A 94 -8.15 -14.31 -3.89
CA LEU A 94 -7.21 -15.35 -4.33
C LEU A 94 -7.84 -16.35 -5.28
N ARG A 95 -9.15 -16.60 -5.17
CA ARG A 95 -9.87 -17.47 -6.09
C ARG A 95 -10.19 -16.81 -7.44
N LEU A 96 -10.23 -15.47 -7.46
CA LEU A 96 -10.65 -14.70 -8.65
C LEU A 96 -9.49 -14.07 -9.43
N HIS A 97 -8.39 -13.80 -8.76
CA HIS A 97 -7.27 -13.06 -9.34
C HIS A 97 -5.95 -13.78 -9.11
N THR A 98 -4.99 -13.54 -10.01
CA THR A 98 -3.62 -14.03 -9.84
C THR A 98 -2.88 -13.09 -8.86
N LEU A 99 -2.85 -13.46 -7.59
CA LEU A 99 -2.25 -12.68 -6.51
C LEU A 99 -1.48 -13.59 -5.57
N ARG A 100 -0.44 -13.03 -4.94
CA ARG A 100 0.18 -13.63 -3.76
C ARG A 100 -0.66 -13.28 -2.53
N ALA A 101 -0.47 -14.03 -1.44
CA ALA A 101 -1.23 -13.84 -0.21
C ALA A 101 -1.13 -12.40 0.33
N ALA A 102 0.09 -11.83 0.37
CA ALA A 102 0.28 -10.48 0.87
C ALA A 102 -0.48 -9.44 0.05
N ASP A 103 -0.50 -9.57 -1.29
CA ASP A 103 -1.22 -8.66 -2.18
C ASP A 103 -2.73 -8.82 -2.03
N ALA A 104 -3.21 -10.05 -1.86
CA ALA A 104 -4.63 -10.30 -1.61
C ALA A 104 -5.09 -9.66 -0.29
N LEU A 105 -4.25 -9.69 0.74
CA LEU A 105 -4.53 -9.02 2.01
C LEU A 105 -4.57 -7.49 1.86
N GLN A 106 -3.67 -6.92 1.07
CA GLN A 106 -3.69 -5.47 0.77
C GLN A 106 -4.98 -5.08 0.06
N LEU A 107 -5.35 -5.80 -0.98
CA LEU A 107 -6.56 -5.50 -1.74
C LEU A 107 -7.82 -5.71 -0.90
N ALA A 108 -7.83 -6.77 -0.08
CA ALA A 108 -8.93 -7.03 0.84
C ALA A 108 -9.08 -5.91 1.88
N ALA A 109 -7.98 -5.41 2.40
CA ALA A 109 -7.98 -4.29 3.33
C ALA A 109 -8.49 -3.01 2.66
N ALA A 110 -8.10 -2.77 1.40
CA ALA A 110 -8.61 -1.64 0.63
C ALA A 110 -10.13 -1.72 0.44
N LEU A 111 -10.66 -2.92 0.14
CA LEU A 111 -12.10 -3.13 0.02
C LEU A 111 -12.82 -2.92 1.35
N GLU A 112 -12.24 -3.37 2.46
CA GLU A 112 -12.79 -3.11 3.80
C GLU A 112 -12.84 -1.61 4.10
N TRP A 113 -11.75 -0.90 3.82
CA TRP A 113 -11.70 0.56 3.95
C TRP A 113 -12.78 1.26 3.10
N ALA A 114 -13.00 0.77 1.88
CA ALA A 114 -13.99 1.32 0.96
C ALA A 114 -15.42 0.91 1.29
N GLY A 115 -15.64 0.11 2.34
CA GLY A 115 -16.96 -0.39 2.69
C GLY A 115 -17.57 -1.30 1.63
N GLY A 116 -16.74 -2.01 0.88
CA GLY A 116 -17.14 -2.85 -0.24
C GLY A 116 -17.45 -2.10 -1.54
N ARG A 117 -17.26 -0.79 -1.56
CA ARG A 117 -17.57 0.08 -2.71
C ARG A 117 -16.29 0.72 -3.24
N ALA A 118 -15.61 0.01 -4.13
CA ALA A 118 -14.35 0.45 -4.70
C ALA A 118 -14.49 1.63 -5.68
N MET A 119 -15.62 1.74 -6.36
CA MET A 119 -15.84 2.77 -7.39
C MET A 119 -15.66 4.17 -6.83
N GLY A 120 -14.82 4.98 -7.49
CA GLY A 120 -14.49 6.33 -7.06
C GLY A 120 -13.45 6.41 -5.95
N ARG A 121 -12.93 5.27 -5.50
CA ARG A 121 -11.88 5.20 -4.47
C ARG A 121 -10.53 4.97 -5.12
N CYS A 122 -9.52 5.71 -4.68
CA CYS A 122 -8.18 5.63 -5.24
C CYS A 122 -7.28 4.70 -4.43
N LEU A 123 -6.56 3.83 -5.15
CA LEU A 123 -5.58 2.90 -4.59
C LEU A 123 -4.24 3.10 -5.30
N HIS A 124 -3.18 3.29 -4.51
CA HIS A 124 -1.82 3.38 -5.02
C HIS A 124 -1.07 2.07 -4.84
N THR A 125 -0.51 1.54 -5.93
CA THR A 125 0.38 0.38 -5.88
C THR A 125 1.37 0.43 -7.04
N LEU A 126 2.59 -0.02 -6.80
CA LEU A 126 3.60 -0.20 -7.85
C LEU A 126 3.70 -1.67 -8.29
N ASP A 127 2.90 -2.56 -7.70
CA ASP A 127 2.84 -3.97 -8.10
C ASP A 127 1.83 -4.13 -9.24
N ALA A 128 2.29 -4.64 -10.39
CA ALA A 128 1.47 -4.75 -11.59
C ALA A 128 0.29 -5.73 -11.43
N GLN A 129 0.49 -6.84 -10.73
CA GLN A 129 -0.57 -7.82 -10.53
C GLN A 129 -1.65 -7.28 -9.60
N LEU A 130 -1.23 -6.63 -8.51
CA LEU A 130 -2.17 -5.98 -7.59
C LEU A 130 -2.92 -4.86 -8.30
N ALA A 131 -2.25 -4.06 -9.11
CA ALA A 131 -2.88 -2.98 -9.87
C ALA A 131 -4.00 -3.50 -10.77
N ARG A 132 -3.74 -4.59 -11.50
CA ARG A 132 -4.75 -5.21 -12.37
C ARG A 132 -5.94 -5.75 -11.60
N ALA A 133 -5.68 -6.44 -10.49
CA ALA A 133 -6.75 -6.97 -9.65
C ALA A 133 -7.58 -5.86 -9.02
N ALA A 134 -6.93 -4.81 -8.51
CA ALA A 134 -7.62 -3.67 -7.91
C ALA A 134 -8.51 -2.93 -8.93
N ALA A 135 -8.02 -2.74 -10.15
CA ALA A 135 -8.79 -2.14 -11.21
C ALA A 135 -10.02 -2.99 -11.57
N ARG A 136 -9.89 -4.31 -11.62
CA ARG A 136 -11.01 -5.23 -11.86
C ARG A 136 -12.04 -5.21 -10.72
N GLU A 137 -11.59 -4.96 -9.49
CA GLU A 137 -12.50 -4.80 -8.34
C GLU A 137 -13.17 -3.42 -8.32
N GLY A 138 -12.78 -2.49 -9.19
CA GLY A 138 -13.45 -1.21 -9.36
C GLY A 138 -12.70 0.01 -8.85
N PHE A 139 -11.50 -0.16 -8.29
CA PHE A 139 -10.70 0.98 -7.82
C PHE A 139 -10.15 1.81 -8.98
N ASP A 140 -10.00 3.11 -8.73
CA ASP A 140 -9.14 3.99 -9.51
C ASP A 140 -7.71 3.74 -9.05
N VAL A 141 -6.90 3.10 -9.87
CA VAL A 141 -5.54 2.71 -9.51
C VAL A 141 -4.53 3.70 -10.09
N LEU A 142 -3.59 4.13 -9.25
CA LEU A 142 -2.49 4.98 -9.67
C LEU A 142 -1.15 4.35 -9.24
N PRO A 143 -0.18 4.23 -10.17
CA PRO A 143 -0.29 4.59 -11.59
C PRO A 143 -1.28 3.68 -12.31
N ASN A 144 -1.88 4.18 -13.39
CA ASN A 144 -2.84 3.39 -14.16
C ASN A 144 -2.19 2.10 -14.65
N PRO A 145 -2.83 0.93 -14.43
CA PRO A 145 -2.33 -0.31 -15.00
C PRO A 145 -2.50 -0.29 -16.51
N ALA A 146 -1.45 -0.69 -17.21
CA ALA A 146 -1.47 -0.79 -18.67
C ALA A 146 -2.32 -1.98 -19.12
#